data_ddf31c0309d60a9dad76134f6d6e8dd2
#
_entry.id   ddf31c0309d60a9dad76134f6d6e8dd2
#
_cell.length_a   1.000
_cell.length_b   1.000
_cell.length_c   1.000
_cell.angle_alpha   90.00
_cell.angle_beta   90.00
_cell.angle_gamma   90.00
#
_symmetry.space_group_name_H-M   'P 1'
#
loop_
_entity.id
_entity.type
_entity.pdbx_description
1 polymer ?
#
loop_
_entity_poly.entity_id
_entity_poly.type
_entity_poly.pdbx_seq_one_letter_code
_entity_poly.pdbx_strand_id
1 'polypeptide(L)'
;MFKIFSLFLCTFFLGSTVNASNPLEAGSMSVCDCQPRDGGTITIATDWVLPYPWKSSEAHTYITPIYGNLYIGDPYNNELIPDLATHWEVSKDKTKGTFHLRKGVKFHDGTPFTAKDVEWSLKLTMKPEAEGSDFLMGAARLKELKGAQNFIDGKTKDIKGVNVIDDHTIVLETAVPNGQFFDVVGKVYILPEHIYTKYSWEELPKLDWMSPKVRVGTGPFKMEEFVEGQYVSYVANENYWAGRPHLDRIIFRLFAEHETGTLAFEKGEVDVLSFLTAEEVKRFGANPEGNIMLRGTPLSPNYINVTDMPYFQDKRVRQAISYAINRQQLIDTLIPGIRDPMDTLFPEGHPMYNPNAKRYPYDPEKARALLKEAGWDPNQVVDLSTYYTSQEALDWLAFVQMYLTRVGIKTKVRQMPWPDLEKAGQAGELELWLTGYSRDVIGDHMAYFGPEGTWNYGKYNNSKYHDLMTKASRSGGEELKKIFFEMQEIFNEELPAIPFWNRTKFNMVKPKICNAVEPWTDQHFGYRNFENTFICEDSKNVISVRPKTPTGLGHPGYLSP
;
A
#
# COMPACT_ATOMS: atom_id res chain seq x y z
N MET A 1 -46.62 22.68 -12.41
CA MET A 1 -47.01 21.27 -12.20
C MET A 1 -46.50 20.46 -13.37
N PHE A 2 -45.21 20.08 -13.32
CA PHE A 2 -44.63 19.07 -14.23
C PHE A 2 -43.55 18.33 -13.45
N LYS A 3 -43.85 17.11 -13.01
CA LYS A 3 -42.89 16.18 -12.43
C LYS A 3 -42.11 15.57 -13.58
N ILE A 4 -40.84 15.86 -13.68
CA ILE A 4 -39.90 15.14 -14.56
C ILE A 4 -39.40 13.95 -13.77
N PHE A 5 -39.90 12.76 -14.12
CA PHE A 5 -39.31 11.48 -13.73
C PHE A 5 -38.03 11.31 -14.54
N SER A 6 -36.89 11.42 -13.87
CA SER A 6 -35.61 11.03 -14.48
C SER A 6 -35.48 9.51 -14.34
N LEU A 7 -35.78 8.82 -15.45
CA LEU A 7 -35.46 7.40 -15.61
C LEU A 7 -33.95 7.30 -15.77
N PHE A 8 -33.21 6.88 -14.74
CA PHE A 8 -31.84 6.43 -14.88
C PHE A 8 -31.86 5.08 -15.61
N LEU A 9 -31.53 5.12 -16.89
CA LEU A 9 -31.26 3.96 -17.71
C LEU A 9 -29.92 3.39 -17.21
N CYS A 10 -29.96 2.33 -16.41
CA CYS A 10 -28.80 1.49 -16.13
C CYS A 10 -28.41 0.78 -17.44
N THR A 11 -27.53 1.39 -18.22
CA THR A 11 -26.86 0.70 -19.31
C THR A 11 -25.92 -0.34 -18.72
N PHE A 12 -26.34 -1.59 -18.80
CA PHE A 12 -25.50 -2.75 -18.55
C PHE A 12 -24.30 -2.71 -19.52
N PHE A 13 -23.15 -2.26 -19.02
CA PHE A 13 -21.90 -2.57 -19.68
C PHE A 13 -21.52 -4.00 -19.28
N LEU A 14 -21.74 -4.92 -20.20
CA LEU A 14 -21.21 -6.28 -20.17
C LEU A 14 -19.68 -6.22 -20.11
N GLY A 15 -19.15 -6.14 -18.89
CA GLY A 15 -17.79 -6.58 -18.62
C GLY A 15 -17.73 -8.08 -18.89
N SER A 16 -16.67 -8.57 -19.47
CA SER A 16 -16.45 -9.99 -19.65
C SER A 16 -16.69 -10.72 -18.33
N THR A 17 -17.67 -11.63 -18.30
CA THR A 17 -17.92 -12.55 -17.19
C THR A 17 -16.63 -13.33 -16.96
N VAL A 18 -16.02 -13.15 -15.80
CA VAL A 18 -14.80 -13.85 -15.43
C VAL A 18 -15.18 -15.23 -14.94
N ASN A 19 -14.63 -16.26 -15.56
CA ASN A 19 -14.88 -17.64 -15.19
C ASN A 19 -14.08 -17.93 -13.90
N ALA A 20 -14.74 -18.24 -12.79
CA ALA A 20 -14.18 -18.39 -11.45
C ALA A 20 -13.10 -19.50 -11.31
N SER A 21 -12.78 -20.21 -12.38
CA SER A 21 -11.81 -21.31 -12.38
C SER A 21 -10.33 -20.90 -12.49
N ASN A 22 -10.06 -19.62 -12.83
CA ASN A 22 -8.69 -19.10 -12.92
C ASN A 22 -8.50 -17.90 -11.99
N PRO A 23 -7.71 -18.03 -10.90
CA PRO A 23 -7.46 -16.93 -9.98
C PRO A 23 -6.88 -15.66 -10.64
N LEU A 24 -6.14 -15.81 -11.74
CA LEU A 24 -5.57 -14.67 -12.50
C LEU A 24 -6.65 -13.81 -13.15
N GLU A 25 -7.83 -14.37 -13.37
CA GLU A 25 -8.97 -13.67 -13.98
C GLU A 25 -9.91 -13.05 -12.95
N ALA A 26 -9.69 -13.30 -11.64
CA ALA A 26 -10.51 -12.71 -10.59
C ALA A 26 -10.53 -11.18 -10.71
N GLY A 27 -11.69 -10.59 -10.50
CA GLY A 27 -11.90 -9.15 -10.45
C GLY A 27 -11.50 -8.58 -9.09
N SER A 28 -11.45 -7.26 -8.99
CA SER A 28 -11.12 -6.56 -7.74
C SER A 28 -12.35 -6.10 -6.94
N MET A 29 -13.55 -6.31 -7.47
CA MET A 29 -14.80 -5.89 -6.82
C MET A 29 -15.89 -6.94 -6.97
N SER A 30 -16.64 -7.22 -5.90
CA SER A 30 -17.87 -8.03 -5.98
C SER A 30 -19.04 -7.19 -6.46
N VAL A 31 -19.82 -7.72 -7.38
CA VAL A 31 -21.04 -7.08 -7.90
C VAL A 31 -22.22 -8.05 -7.77
N CYS A 32 -23.33 -7.54 -7.29
CA CYS A 32 -24.56 -8.30 -7.08
C CYS A 32 -25.69 -7.78 -7.97
N ASP A 33 -26.70 -8.61 -8.18
CA ASP A 33 -27.90 -8.30 -8.97
C ASP A 33 -29.03 -7.65 -8.14
N CYS A 34 -28.72 -7.11 -6.97
CA CYS A 34 -29.69 -6.44 -6.10
C CYS A 34 -29.34 -4.97 -5.84
N GLN A 35 -30.35 -4.23 -5.39
CA GLN A 35 -30.18 -2.83 -5.00
C GLN A 35 -29.60 -2.72 -3.59
N PRO A 36 -28.75 -1.72 -3.32
CA PRO A 36 -28.26 -1.45 -1.99
C PRO A 36 -29.39 -1.27 -0.99
N ARG A 37 -29.23 -1.87 0.18
CA ARG A 37 -30.13 -1.73 1.33
C ARG A 37 -29.29 -1.48 2.57
N ASP A 38 -29.84 -0.66 3.45
CA ASP A 38 -29.21 -0.42 4.76
C ASP A 38 -29.47 -1.60 5.69
N GLY A 39 -28.47 -1.94 6.47
CA GLY A 39 -28.54 -2.99 7.47
C GLY A 39 -27.44 -4.04 7.38
N GLY A 40 -27.31 -4.79 8.45
CA GLY A 40 -26.48 -5.98 8.54
C GLY A 40 -25.05 -5.76 9.03
N THR A 41 -24.41 -6.87 9.30
CA THR A 41 -23.05 -6.94 9.85
C THR A 41 -22.18 -7.77 8.94
N ILE A 42 -20.97 -7.32 8.67
CA ILE A 42 -19.91 -8.15 8.07
C ILE A 42 -18.84 -8.47 9.11
N THR A 43 -18.34 -9.70 9.07
CA THR A 43 -17.25 -10.17 9.94
C THR A 43 -16.06 -10.54 9.05
N ILE A 44 -14.91 -9.95 9.35
CA ILE A 44 -13.67 -10.08 8.58
C ILE A 44 -12.65 -10.82 9.45
N ALA A 45 -12.09 -11.92 8.93
CA ALA A 45 -10.99 -12.61 9.60
C ALA A 45 -9.70 -11.80 9.47
N THR A 46 -8.98 -11.67 10.58
CA THR A 46 -7.66 -11.02 10.62
C THR A 46 -6.77 -11.71 11.65
N ASP A 47 -5.46 -11.66 11.45
CA ASP A 47 -4.44 -12.22 12.32
C ASP A 47 -3.83 -11.18 13.29
N TRP A 48 -4.12 -9.89 13.10
CA TRP A 48 -3.57 -8.83 13.94
C TRP A 48 -4.39 -7.54 13.90
N VAL A 49 -4.32 -6.77 14.99
CA VAL A 49 -4.86 -5.41 15.14
C VAL A 49 -3.80 -4.53 15.79
N LEU A 50 -3.49 -3.42 15.14
CA LEU A 50 -2.54 -2.45 15.69
C LEU A 50 -3.23 -1.41 16.57
N PRO A 51 -2.71 -1.17 17.77
CA PRO A 51 -3.31 -0.21 18.70
C PRO A 51 -3.17 1.24 18.24
N TYR A 52 -2.16 1.55 17.41
CA TYR A 52 -1.84 2.95 17.06
C TYR A 52 -2.23 3.28 15.62
N PRO A 53 -2.95 4.39 15.37
CA PRO A 53 -3.33 4.80 14.02
C PRO A 53 -2.14 5.25 13.15
N TRP A 54 -0.95 5.40 13.71
CA TRP A 54 0.24 5.87 13.00
C TRP A 54 1.43 4.88 12.98
N LYS A 55 1.32 3.70 13.58
CA LYS A 55 2.47 2.80 13.77
C LYS A 55 2.75 1.79 12.67
N SER A 56 1.87 1.63 11.68
CA SER A 56 2.13 0.66 10.60
C SER A 56 1.30 0.92 9.36
N SER A 57 1.91 0.75 8.19
CA SER A 57 1.22 0.73 6.90
C SER A 57 0.10 -0.30 6.82
N GLU A 58 0.18 -1.35 7.60
CA GLU A 58 -0.78 -2.46 7.62
C GLU A 58 -2.01 -2.18 8.48
N ALA A 59 -1.97 -1.13 9.32
CA ALA A 59 -3.13 -0.68 10.11
C ALA A 59 -4.24 -0.04 9.28
N HIS A 60 -4.02 0.25 8.00
CA HIS A 60 -5.00 0.94 7.14
C HIS A 60 -6.38 0.30 7.15
N THR A 61 -6.46 -1.01 7.05
CA THR A 61 -7.73 -1.74 7.02
C THR A 61 -8.62 -1.43 8.24
N TYR A 62 -8.01 -1.20 9.42
CA TYR A 62 -8.76 -0.95 10.67
C TYR A 62 -9.00 0.52 10.95
N ILE A 63 -8.24 1.41 10.34
CA ILE A 63 -8.33 2.84 10.62
C ILE A 63 -9.06 3.62 9.53
N THR A 64 -9.06 3.14 8.29
CA THR A 64 -9.80 3.77 7.20
C THR A 64 -11.30 3.94 7.47
N PRO A 65 -11.99 3.00 8.16
CA PRO A 65 -13.39 3.22 8.49
C PRO A 65 -13.63 4.41 9.43
N ILE A 66 -12.60 4.82 10.20
CA ILE A 66 -12.74 5.80 11.30
C ILE A 66 -12.30 7.20 10.88
N TYR A 67 -11.14 7.32 10.19
CA TYR A 67 -10.52 8.62 9.94
C TYR A 67 -10.73 9.10 8.50
N GLY A 68 -10.81 10.43 8.33
CA GLY A 68 -10.82 11.13 7.07
C GLY A 68 -9.41 11.55 6.62
N ASN A 69 -9.28 11.81 5.33
CA ASN A 69 -8.11 12.41 4.69
C ASN A 69 -8.55 13.70 3.97
N LEU A 70 -7.63 14.54 3.52
CA LEU A 70 -8.06 15.66 2.67
C LEU A 70 -8.58 15.15 1.32
N TYR A 71 -7.91 14.16 0.77
CA TYR A 71 -8.32 13.39 -0.42
C TYR A 71 -7.82 11.96 -0.30
N ILE A 72 -8.38 11.06 -1.09
CA ILE A 72 -8.01 9.65 -1.19
C ILE A 72 -7.59 9.31 -2.61
N GLY A 73 -6.83 8.24 -2.79
CA GLY A 73 -6.57 7.69 -4.12
C GLY A 73 -7.71 6.81 -4.58
N ASP A 74 -8.14 6.95 -5.83
CA ASP A 74 -9.03 5.99 -6.45
C ASP A 74 -8.35 4.60 -6.47
N PRO A 75 -9.03 3.53 -5.98
CA PRO A 75 -8.42 2.22 -5.86
C PRO A 75 -8.10 1.56 -7.21
N TYR A 76 -8.59 2.10 -8.32
CA TYR A 76 -8.45 1.51 -9.65
C TYR A 76 -7.42 2.22 -10.52
N ASN A 77 -7.32 3.55 -10.41
CA ASN A 77 -6.46 4.37 -11.27
C ASN A 77 -5.52 5.31 -10.51
N ASN A 78 -5.63 5.32 -9.16
CA ASN A 78 -4.87 6.21 -8.27
C ASN A 78 -5.11 7.73 -8.52
N GLU A 79 -6.19 8.10 -9.22
CA GLU A 79 -6.61 9.49 -9.28
C GLU A 79 -7.04 9.98 -7.91
N LEU A 80 -6.80 11.27 -7.63
CA LEU A 80 -7.14 11.85 -6.34
C LEU A 80 -8.62 12.21 -6.28
N ILE A 81 -9.31 11.65 -5.30
CA ILE A 81 -10.73 11.89 -5.03
C ILE A 81 -10.86 12.80 -3.81
N PRO A 82 -11.62 13.92 -3.89
CA PRO A 82 -11.93 14.77 -2.74
C PRO A 82 -12.56 13.98 -1.57
N ASP A 83 -12.03 14.17 -0.34
CA ASP A 83 -12.64 13.64 0.90
C ASP A 83 -12.99 14.82 1.82
N LEU A 84 -12.18 15.14 2.82
CA LEU A 84 -12.40 16.29 3.71
C LEU A 84 -12.07 17.64 3.03
N ALA A 85 -11.23 17.66 2.02
CA ALA A 85 -11.11 18.79 1.10
C ALA A 85 -12.06 18.61 -0.08
N THR A 86 -12.80 19.66 -0.46
CA THR A 86 -13.66 19.65 -1.64
C THR A 86 -12.86 19.83 -2.93
N HIS A 87 -11.78 20.60 -2.85
CA HIS A 87 -10.82 20.85 -3.93
C HIS A 87 -9.54 21.47 -3.35
N TRP A 88 -8.50 21.51 -4.17
CA TRP A 88 -7.23 22.16 -3.83
C TRP A 88 -6.60 22.77 -5.06
N GLU A 89 -5.79 23.78 -4.84
CA GLU A 89 -5.09 24.51 -5.88
C GLU A 89 -3.58 24.52 -5.59
N VAL A 90 -2.78 24.23 -6.59
CA VAL A 90 -1.32 24.31 -6.50
C VAL A 90 -0.81 25.50 -7.29
N SER A 91 0.01 26.34 -6.66
CA SER A 91 0.61 27.52 -7.31
C SER A 91 1.45 27.11 -8.51
N LYS A 92 1.60 28.04 -9.49
CA LYS A 92 2.37 27.80 -10.73
C LYS A 92 3.83 27.41 -10.44
N ASP A 93 4.41 27.98 -9.39
CA ASP A 93 5.78 27.69 -8.95
C ASP A 93 5.87 26.40 -8.09
N LYS A 94 4.73 25.71 -7.88
CA LYS A 94 4.66 24.46 -7.11
C LYS A 94 5.21 24.56 -5.68
N THR A 95 5.15 25.75 -5.07
CA THR A 95 5.60 25.97 -3.70
C THR A 95 4.46 26.08 -2.70
N LYS A 96 3.23 26.27 -3.16
CA LYS A 96 2.03 26.42 -2.30
C LYS A 96 0.89 25.54 -2.79
N GLY A 97 0.21 24.92 -1.84
CA GLY A 97 -1.08 24.27 -2.02
C GLY A 97 -2.13 24.91 -1.12
N THR A 98 -3.24 25.34 -1.66
CA THR A 98 -4.41 25.82 -0.92
C THR A 98 -5.47 24.74 -0.92
N PHE A 99 -5.89 24.30 0.26
CA PHE A 99 -6.91 23.28 0.42
C PHE A 99 -8.19 23.90 0.98
N HIS A 100 -9.31 23.66 0.30
CA HIS A 100 -10.62 24.12 0.68
C HIS A 100 -11.39 22.98 1.35
N LEU A 101 -11.64 23.11 2.65
CA LEU A 101 -12.20 22.05 3.47
C LEU A 101 -13.72 22.02 3.39
N ARG A 102 -14.27 20.83 3.47
CA ARG A 102 -15.71 20.56 3.46
C ARG A 102 -16.37 21.15 4.71
N LYS A 103 -17.44 21.91 4.52
CA LYS A 103 -18.23 22.52 5.61
C LYS A 103 -19.22 21.51 6.19
N GLY A 104 -19.51 21.64 7.47
CA GLY A 104 -20.52 20.84 8.16
C GLY A 104 -20.09 19.43 8.55
N VAL A 105 -18.85 19.03 8.24
CA VAL A 105 -18.27 17.76 8.71
C VAL A 105 -18.12 17.79 10.22
N LYS A 106 -18.46 16.67 10.87
CA LYS A 106 -18.31 16.50 12.32
C LYS A 106 -17.51 15.24 12.62
N PHE A 107 -16.73 15.31 13.67
CA PHE A 107 -16.15 14.12 14.30
C PHE A 107 -17.26 13.23 14.90
N HIS A 108 -16.92 12.00 15.21
CA HIS A 108 -17.86 11.01 15.78
C HIS A 108 -18.49 11.45 17.11
N ASP A 109 -17.85 12.33 17.85
CA ASP A 109 -18.34 12.94 19.09
C ASP A 109 -19.21 14.18 18.87
N GLY A 110 -19.39 14.58 17.61
CA GLY A 110 -20.20 15.72 17.21
C GLY A 110 -19.46 17.05 17.10
N THR A 111 -18.18 17.10 17.46
CA THR A 111 -17.32 18.30 17.33
C THR A 111 -17.10 18.64 15.85
N PRO A 112 -17.23 19.92 15.44
CA PRO A 112 -16.95 20.31 14.06
C PRO A 112 -15.49 20.06 13.65
N PHE A 113 -15.28 19.58 12.43
CA PHE A 113 -13.98 19.50 11.77
C PHE A 113 -13.56 20.86 11.24
N THR A 114 -12.30 21.24 11.44
CA THR A 114 -11.72 22.51 10.98
C THR A 114 -10.28 22.36 10.47
N ALA A 115 -9.74 23.42 9.91
CA ALA A 115 -8.34 23.49 9.46
C ALA A 115 -7.31 23.32 10.59
N LYS A 116 -7.69 23.54 11.85
CA LYS A 116 -6.84 23.29 13.02
C LYS A 116 -6.55 21.80 13.22
N ASP A 117 -7.54 20.95 12.92
CA ASP A 117 -7.37 19.50 12.99
C ASP A 117 -6.36 19.02 11.94
N VAL A 118 -6.36 19.63 10.76
CA VAL A 118 -5.39 19.37 9.70
C VAL A 118 -3.99 19.79 10.17
N GLU A 119 -3.84 21.03 10.65
CA GLU A 119 -2.57 21.54 11.18
C GLU A 119 -2.01 20.63 12.28
N TRP A 120 -2.86 20.25 13.24
CA TRP A 120 -2.46 19.40 14.35
C TRP A 120 -2.02 18.02 13.89
N SER A 121 -2.75 17.41 12.95
CA SER A 121 -2.42 16.10 12.38
C SER A 121 -1.08 16.11 11.66
N LEU A 122 -0.77 17.18 10.91
CA LEU A 122 0.53 17.36 10.28
C LEU A 122 1.65 17.51 11.31
N LYS A 123 1.40 18.24 12.42
CA LYS A 123 2.36 18.38 13.52
C LYS A 123 2.64 17.04 14.20
N LEU A 124 1.59 16.26 14.50
CA LEU A 124 1.75 14.94 15.11
C LEU A 124 2.61 14.02 14.23
N THR A 125 2.33 14.00 12.94
CA THR A 125 3.05 13.18 11.97
C THR A 125 4.56 13.43 11.97
N MET A 126 5.01 14.64 12.30
CA MET A 126 6.42 15.02 12.28
C MET A 126 7.11 14.89 13.63
N LYS A 127 6.41 14.50 14.68
CA LYS A 127 7.01 14.36 16.01
C LYS A 127 7.75 13.04 16.15
N PRO A 128 9.02 13.07 16.65
CA PRO A 128 9.81 11.88 16.91
C PRO A 128 9.16 10.93 17.93
N GLU A 129 8.39 11.48 18.88
CA GLU A 129 7.68 10.73 19.90
C GLU A 129 6.57 9.84 19.33
N ALA A 130 6.09 10.16 18.14
CA ALA A 130 5.24 9.27 17.34
C ALA A 130 6.10 8.14 16.72
N GLU A 131 6.95 7.49 17.53
CA GLU A 131 7.86 6.42 17.10
C GLU A 131 7.11 5.34 16.30
N GLY A 132 7.69 4.94 15.18
CA GLY A 132 7.07 3.99 14.26
C GLY A 132 6.15 4.65 13.24
N SER A 133 6.33 5.94 12.98
CA SER A 133 5.61 6.72 11.96
C SER A 133 5.90 6.28 10.50
N ASP A 134 6.36 5.06 10.27
CA ASP A 134 6.38 4.43 8.94
C ASP A 134 4.99 4.46 8.30
N PHE A 135 3.96 4.51 9.12
CA PHE A 135 2.58 4.74 8.76
C PHE A 135 2.35 6.03 8.00
N LEU A 136 3.05 7.04 8.40
CA LEU A 136 2.96 8.36 7.82
C LEU A 136 4.12 8.48 6.83
N MET A 137 4.03 7.75 5.72
CA MET A 137 4.93 7.93 4.57
C MET A 137 5.06 9.40 4.17
N GLY A 138 4.14 10.21 4.66
CA GLY A 138 4.24 11.65 4.73
C GLY A 138 5.35 12.16 5.64
N ALA A 139 5.78 11.49 6.72
CA ALA A 139 6.71 12.10 7.67
C ALA A 139 8.02 12.54 7.01
N ALA A 140 8.63 11.67 6.20
CA ALA A 140 9.83 12.04 5.45
C ALA A 140 9.57 13.18 4.44
N ARG A 141 8.40 13.21 3.82
CA ARG A 141 8.00 14.23 2.84
C ARG A 141 7.49 15.50 3.50
N LEU A 142 6.86 15.42 4.67
CA LEU A 142 6.44 16.60 5.44
C LEU A 142 7.63 17.45 5.89
N LYS A 143 8.85 16.90 5.96
CA LYS A 143 10.08 17.69 6.17
C LYS A 143 10.33 18.74 5.09
N GLU A 144 9.70 18.61 3.94
CA GLU A 144 9.77 19.61 2.85
C GLU A 144 8.92 20.85 3.12
N LEU A 145 7.99 20.81 4.09
CA LEU A 145 7.29 22.01 4.54
C LEU A 145 8.29 23.05 5.07
N LYS A 146 8.05 24.27 4.70
CA LYS A 146 8.89 25.41 5.10
C LYS A 146 8.96 25.52 6.63
N GLY A 147 10.15 25.37 7.21
CA GLY A 147 10.37 25.41 8.65
C GLY A 147 10.05 24.13 9.40
N ALA A 148 9.71 23.02 8.74
CA ALA A 148 9.44 21.74 9.35
C ALA A 148 10.62 21.24 10.21
N GLN A 149 11.86 21.36 9.74
CA GLN A 149 13.03 20.92 10.50
C GLN A 149 13.17 21.66 11.84
N ASN A 150 12.87 22.97 11.89
CA ASN A 150 12.91 23.71 13.15
C ASN A 150 11.84 23.22 14.15
N PHE A 151 10.69 22.79 13.66
CA PHE A 151 9.65 22.20 14.49
C PHE A 151 10.08 20.80 15.00
N ILE A 152 10.64 19.97 14.14
CA ILE A 152 11.17 18.64 14.50
C ILE A 152 12.27 18.76 15.55
N ASP A 153 13.19 19.71 15.38
CA ASP A 153 14.28 19.99 16.34
C ASP A 153 13.79 20.65 17.64
N GLY A 154 12.50 20.91 17.81
CA GLY A 154 11.94 21.58 18.97
C GLY A 154 12.28 23.09 19.08
N LYS A 155 12.84 23.71 18.02
CA LYS A 155 13.21 25.14 17.99
C LYS A 155 11.98 26.07 17.84
N THR A 156 10.89 25.55 17.26
CA THR A 156 9.61 26.28 17.12
C THR A 156 8.45 25.38 17.53
N LYS A 157 7.33 26.00 17.93
CA LYS A 157 6.07 25.31 18.24
C LYS A 157 5.19 25.13 17.01
N ASP A 158 5.46 25.91 15.96
CA ASP A 158 4.66 25.97 14.75
C ASP A 158 5.53 25.72 13.53
N ILE A 159 4.88 25.23 12.46
CA ILE A 159 5.53 24.95 11.18
C ILE A 159 5.22 26.14 10.26
N LYS A 160 6.26 26.90 9.90
CA LYS A 160 6.11 28.12 9.08
C LYS A 160 5.35 27.89 7.76
N GLY A 161 5.44 26.67 7.21
CA GLY A 161 4.78 26.30 5.97
C GLY A 161 3.35 25.80 6.15
N VAL A 162 2.79 25.82 7.35
CA VAL A 162 1.39 25.45 7.62
C VAL A 162 0.65 26.69 8.08
N ASN A 163 -0.31 27.17 7.27
CA ASN A 163 -1.01 28.42 7.50
C ASN A 163 -2.54 28.18 7.48
N VAL A 164 -3.15 28.18 8.65
CA VAL A 164 -4.62 28.18 8.79
C VAL A 164 -5.12 29.57 8.46
N ILE A 165 -5.89 29.72 7.37
CA ILE A 165 -6.46 31.00 6.92
C ILE A 165 -7.78 31.27 7.63
N ASP A 166 -8.63 30.26 7.65
CA ASP A 166 -9.90 30.23 8.37
C ASP A 166 -10.26 28.78 8.71
N ASP A 167 -11.44 28.53 9.32
CA ASP A 167 -11.87 27.18 9.74
C ASP A 167 -11.96 26.17 8.57
N HIS A 168 -12.03 26.65 7.32
CA HIS A 168 -12.24 25.81 6.13
C HIS A 168 -11.20 26.04 5.03
N THR A 169 -10.11 26.73 5.33
CA THR A 169 -9.05 27.00 4.35
C THR A 169 -7.68 26.87 5.01
N ILE A 170 -6.84 26.02 4.46
CA ILE A 170 -5.46 25.84 4.90
C ILE A 170 -4.50 25.96 3.71
N VAL A 171 -3.40 26.67 3.91
CA VAL A 171 -2.33 26.82 2.92
C VAL A 171 -1.09 26.10 3.41
N LEU A 172 -0.54 25.20 2.59
CA LEU A 172 0.71 24.50 2.84
C LEU A 172 1.79 25.05 1.91
N GLU A 173 2.96 25.40 2.47
CA GLU A 173 4.10 25.92 1.71
C GLU A 173 5.33 25.01 1.86
N THR A 174 5.92 24.62 0.74
CA THR A 174 7.21 23.92 0.69
C THR A 174 8.38 24.88 0.61
N ALA A 175 9.56 24.45 1.07
CA ALA A 175 10.77 25.25 0.99
C ALA A 175 11.30 25.38 -0.45
N VAL A 176 11.00 24.41 -1.30
CA VAL A 176 11.36 24.32 -2.73
C VAL A 176 10.16 23.86 -3.55
N PRO A 177 10.12 24.16 -4.86
CA PRO A 177 9.06 23.67 -5.73
C PRO A 177 8.90 22.15 -5.66
N ASN A 178 7.69 21.67 -5.33
CA ASN A 178 7.39 20.25 -5.25
C ASN A 178 5.89 19.96 -5.50
N GLY A 179 5.54 19.70 -6.76
CA GLY A 179 4.15 19.37 -7.12
C GLY A 179 3.66 18.07 -6.50
N GLN A 180 4.53 17.05 -6.41
CA GLN A 180 4.15 15.75 -5.87
C GLN A 180 3.89 15.79 -4.34
N PHE A 181 4.50 16.73 -3.62
CA PHE A 181 4.19 16.95 -2.21
C PHE A 181 2.68 17.13 -2.01
N PHE A 182 2.05 17.93 -2.89
CA PHE A 182 0.61 18.21 -2.80
C PHE A 182 -0.27 17.05 -3.25
N ASP A 183 0.29 16.02 -3.92
CA ASP A 183 -0.41 14.78 -4.25
C ASP A 183 -0.33 13.74 -3.11
N VAL A 184 0.49 13.98 -2.10
CA VAL A 184 0.74 13.04 -1.00
C VAL A 184 0.26 13.58 0.35
N VAL A 185 0.45 14.87 0.62
CA VAL A 185 0.17 15.45 1.95
C VAL A 185 -1.28 15.27 2.39
N GLY A 186 -2.21 15.28 1.45
CA GLY A 186 -3.64 15.13 1.75
C GLY A 186 -4.06 13.71 2.10
N LYS A 187 -3.17 12.74 1.97
CA LYS A 187 -3.42 11.35 2.36
C LYS A 187 -3.12 11.09 3.85
N VAL A 188 -2.69 12.09 4.60
CA VAL A 188 -2.53 12.03 6.06
C VAL A 188 -3.90 11.91 6.71
N TYR A 189 -4.07 10.99 7.65
CA TYR A 189 -5.30 10.87 8.43
C TYR A 189 -5.48 12.09 9.33
N ILE A 190 -6.69 12.62 9.32
CA ILE A 190 -7.02 13.78 10.13
C ILE A 190 -7.61 13.34 11.46
N LEU A 191 -6.93 13.74 12.54
CA LEU A 191 -7.26 13.40 13.91
C LEU A 191 -7.81 14.65 14.63
N PRO A 192 -8.71 14.46 15.61
CA PRO A 192 -9.36 15.56 16.32
C PRO A 192 -8.39 16.28 17.27
N GLU A 193 -8.03 17.51 16.94
CA GLU A 193 -7.16 18.38 17.74
C GLU A 193 -7.69 18.51 19.17
N HIS A 194 -9.00 18.72 19.34
CA HIS A 194 -9.64 18.94 20.63
C HIS A 194 -9.54 17.78 21.63
N ILE A 195 -9.27 16.56 21.17
CA ILE A 195 -9.04 15.40 22.04
C ILE A 195 -7.59 15.36 22.50
N TYR A 196 -6.66 15.49 21.56
CA TYR A 196 -5.26 15.12 21.80
C TYR A 196 -4.40 16.28 22.31
N THR A 197 -4.80 17.53 22.12
CA THR A 197 -4.10 18.70 22.69
C THR A 197 -4.17 18.80 24.22
N LYS A 198 -5.01 17.95 24.84
CA LYS A 198 -5.07 17.81 26.31
C LYS A 198 -3.87 17.05 26.89
N TYR A 199 -3.08 16.41 26.02
CA TYR A 199 -1.95 15.55 26.38
C TYR A 199 -0.65 16.15 25.83
N SER A 200 0.46 15.95 26.56
CA SER A 200 1.78 16.25 26.02
C SER A 200 2.18 15.24 24.94
N TRP A 201 3.20 15.56 24.14
CA TRP A 201 3.68 14.65 23.09
C TRP A 201 4.15 13.31 23.67
N GLU A 202 4.74 13.30 24.86
CA GLU A 202 5.23 12.11 25.57
C GLU A 202 4.09 11.25 26.17
N GLU A 203 2.91 11.84 26.36
CA GLU A 203 1.73 11.13 26.85
C GLU A 203 0.94 10.47 25.73
N LEU A 204 0.93 11.05 24.52
CA LEU A 204 0.17 10.53 23.40
C LEU A 204 0.43 9.04 23.09
N PRO A 205 1.67 8.53 23.06
CA PRO A 205 1.91 7.10 22.84
C PRO A 205 1.37 6.18 23.94
N LYS A 206 1.05 6.72 25.11
CA LYS A 206 0.56 5.97 26.29
C LYS A 206 -0.96 5.93 26.40
N LEU A 207 -1.65 6.64 25.52
CA LEU A 207 -3.11 6.62 25.49
C LEU A 207 -3.64 5.23 25.15
N ASP A 208 -4.81 4.92 25.69
CA ASP A 208 -5.55 3.74 25.25
C ASP A 208 -6.19 4.00 23.87
N TRP A 209 -5.39 3.80 22.83
CA TRP A 209 -5.80 4.00 21.43
C TRP A 209 -6.86 3.01 20.95
N MET A 210 -7.16 1.97 21.75
CA MET A 210 -8.24 1.05 21.48
C MET A 210 -9.54 1.44 22.19
N SER A 211 -9.55 2.56 22.90
CA SER A 211 -10.75 3.13 23.50
C SER A 211 -11.59 3.91 22.48
N PRO A 212 -12.91 3.67 22.39
CA PRO A 212 -13.81 4.48 21.55
C PRO A 212 -13.80 5.97 21.87
N LYS A 213 -13.37 6.36 23.09
CA LYS A 213 -13.25 7.76 23.51
C LYS A 213 -12.00 8.44 22.95
N VAL A 214 -10.98 7.68 22.63
CA VAL A 214 -9.72 8.15 22.07
C VAL A 214 -9.75 8.02 20.55
N ARG A 215 -10.25 6.90 20.02
CA ARG A 215 -10.31 6.62 18.60
C ARG A 215 -11.54 7.26 17.96
N VAL A 216 -11.49 8.58 17.84
CA VAL A 216 -12.56 9.43 17.26
C VAL A 216 -12.07 10.00 15.93
N GLY A 217 -12.86 9.89 14.89
CA GLY A 217 -12.55 10.38 13.54
C GLY A 217 -13.77 10.97 12.85
N THR A 218 -13.64 11.24 11.56
CA THR A 218 -14.68 11.79 10.68
C THR A 218 -15.25 10.77 9.70
N GLY A 219 -14.81 9.51 9.82
CA GLY A 219 -15.11 8.44 8.86
C GLY A 219 -16.53 7.89 8.93
N PRO A 220 -16.86 6.96 8.02
CA PRO A 220 -18.20 6.37 7.89
C PRO A 220 -18.59 5.45 9.06
N PHE A 221 -17.63 4.96 9.84
CA PHE A 221 -17.90 4.11 10.99
C PHE A 221 -17.22 4.66 12.24
N LYS A 222 -17.83 4.37 13.40
CA LYS A 222 -17.32 4.69 14.74
C LYS A 222 -16.84 3.42 15.40
N MET A 223 -15.73 3.49 16.12
CA MET A 223 -15.32 2.39 16.99
C MET A 223 -16.38 2.17 18.07
N GLU A 224 -16.86 0.94 18.19
CA GLU A 224 -17.82 0.53 19.20
C GLU A 224 -17.10 -0.11 20.38
N GLU A 225 -16.29 -1.15 20.09
CA GLU A 225 -15.66 -1.95 21.12
C GLU A 225 -14.38 -2.59 20.60
N PHE A 226 -13.43 -2.80 21.51
CA PHE A 226 -12.27 -3.65 21.33
C PHE A 226 -12.19 -4.67 22.46
N VAL A 227 -12.15 -5.95 22.10
CA VAL A 227 -11.89 -7.04 23.02
C VAL A 227 -10.55 -7.65 22.66
N GLU A 228 -9.56 -7.43 23.53
CA GLU A 228 -8.16 -7.83 23.29
C GLU A 228 -8.07 -9.33 22.95
N GLY A 229 -7.32 -9.64 21.89
CA GLY A 229 -7.14 -11.00 21.39
C GLY A 229 -8.37 -11.63 20.74
N GLN A 230 -9.49 -10.93 20.63
CA GLN A 230 -10.72 -11.48 20.06
C GLN A 230 -11.24 -10.70 18.86
N TYR A 231 -11.59 -9.43 19.03
CA TYR A 231 -12.13 -8.62 17.93
C TYR A 231 -12.08 -7.11 18.19
N VAL A 232 -12.24 -6.36 17.12
CA VAL A 232 -12.63 -4.95 17.16
C VAL A 232 -13.90 -4.76 16.35
N SER A 233 -14.87 -4.00 16.87
CA SER A 233 -16.13 -3.71 16.20
C SER A 233 -16.32 -2.22 15.95
N TYR A 234 -16.98 -1.93 14.84
CA TYR A 234 -17.34 -0.58 14.42
C TYR A 234 -18.82 -0.55 14.05
N VAL A 235 -19.50 0.54 14.40
CA VAL A 235 -20.90 0.80 14.04
C VAL A 235 -20.99 1.97 13.06
N ALA A 236 -22.03 1.96 12.25
CA ALA A 236 -22.31 3.02 11.29
C ALA A 236 -22.31 4.41 11.94
N ASN A 237 -21.70 5.37 11.27
CA ASN A 237 -21.82 6.77 11.61
C ASN A 237 -23.08 7.35 10.94
N GLU A 238 -24.18 7.43 11.70
CA GLU A 238 -25.46 7.96 11.20
C GLU A 238 -25.37 9.40 10.67
N ASN A 239 -24.34 10.14 11.09
CA ASN A 239 -24.10 11.52 10.71
C ASN A 239 -22.88 11.68 9.77
N TYR A 240 -22.51 10.62 9.05
CA TYR A 240 -21.41 10.70 8.11
C TYR A 240 -21.72 11.74 7.03
N TRP A 241 -20.76 12.60 6.74
CA TRP A 241 -20.94 13.75 5.85
C TRP A 241 -21.33 13.34 4.41
N ALA A 242 -20.87 12.17 3.94
CA ALA A 242 -21.21 11.66 2.61
C ALA A 242 -22.51 10.81 2.61
N GLY A 243 -23.16 10.66 3.74
CA GLY A 243 -24.35 9.83 3.94
C GLY A 243 -24.04 8.59 4.77
N ARG A 244 -25.06 8.05 5.43
CA ARG A 244 -24.93 6.84 6.25
C ARG A 244 -24.38 5.68 5.40
N PRO A 245 -23.37 4.91 5.88
CA PRO A 245 -22.96 3.67 5.22
C PRO A 245 -24.09 2.64 5.22
N HIS A 246 -24.12 1.77 4.22
CA HIS A 246 -25.17 0.73 4.13
C HIS A 246 -25.09 -0.30 5.25
N LEU A 247 -23.89 -0.71 5.66
CA LEU A 247 -23.72 -1.64 6.77
C LEU A 247 -24.00 -1.00 8.12
N ASP A 248 -24.63 -1.74 9.04
CA ASP A 248 -24.77 -1.30 10.43
C ASP A 248 -23.48 -1.47 11.22
N ARG A 249 -22.74 -2.55 10.93
CA ARG A 249 -21.56 -2.94 11.72
C ARG A 249 -20.51 -3.65 10.89
N ILE A 250 -19.24 -3.44 11.27
CA ILE A 250 -18.08 -4.21 10.80
C ILE A 250 -17.40 -4.81 12.02
N ILE A 251 -17.06 -6.10 11.97
CA ILE A 251 -16.31 -6.80 13.01
C ILE A 251 -15.03 -7.36 12.38
N PHE A 252 -13.88 -6.95 12.88
CA PHE A 252 -12.61 -7.61 12.61
C PHE A 252 -12.35 -8.62 13.71
N ARG A 253 -12.51 -9.91 13.40
CA ARG A 253 -12.31 -11.02 14.34
C ARG A 253 -10.87 -11.50 14.24
N LEU A 254 -10.18 -11.51 15.38
CA LEU A 254 -8.79 -11.92 15.47
C LEU A 254 -8.67 -13.44 15.56
N PHE A 255 -7.71 -13.97 14.82
CA PHE A 255 -7.29 -15.36 14.88
C PHE A 255 -5.77 -15.39 15.06
N ALA A 256 -5.29 -16.13 16.04
CA ALA A 256 -3.85 -16.24 16.30
C ALA A 256 -3.11 -16.91 15.13
N GLU A 257 -3.78 -17.82 14.44
CA GLU A 257 -3.26 -18.55 13.29
C GLU A 257 -4.18 -18.35 12.10
N HIS A 258 -3.60 -18.06 10.92
CA HIS A 258 -4.33 -17.81 9.68
C HIS A 258 -5.27 -18.96 9.31
N GLU A 259 -4.82 -20.21 9.48
CA GLU A 259 -5.59 -21.42 9.17
C GLU A 259 -6.88 -21.51 9.99
N THR A 260 -6.88 -21.01 11.23
CA THR A 260 -8.09 -20.95 12.06
C THR A 260 -9.11 -19.98 11.49
N GLY A 261 -8.64 -18.83 10.97
CA GLY A 261 -9.46 -17.87 10.25
C GLY A 261 -10.06 -18.45 8.97
N THR A 262 -9.27 -19.24 8.24
CA THR A 262 -9.70 -19.95 7.03
C THR A 262 -10.80 -20.95 7.33
N LEU A 263 -10.65 -21.76 8.39
CA LEU A 263 -11.69 -22.69 8.82
C LEU A 263 -12.97 -21.98 9.27
N ALA A 264 -12.85 -20.82 9.94
CA ALA A 264 -14.00 -20.01 10.32
C ALA A 264 -14.74 -19.47 9.09
N PHE A 265 -13.99 -19.07 8.04
CA PHE A 265 -14.58 -18.66 6.77
C PHE A 265 -15.33 -19.82 6.09
N GLU A 266 -14.74 -21.00 5.99
CA GLU A 266 -15.38 -22.18 5.40
C GLU A 266 -16.69 -22.53 6.12
N LYS A 267 -16.70 -22.48 7.47
CA LYS A 267 -17.90 -22.71 8.28
C LYS A 267 -18.95 -21.59 8.22
N GLY A 268 -18.62 -20.45 7.58
CA GLY A 268 -19.52 -19.29 7.53
C GLY A 268 -19.58 -18.47 8.82
N GLU A 269 -18.60 -18.64 9.71
CA GLU A 269 -18.48 -17.84 10.95
C GLU A 269 -17.90 -16.43 10.69
N VAL A 270 -17.23 -16.25 9.56
CA VAL A 270 -16.75 -14.96 9.03
C VAL A 270 -17.14 -14.83 7.57
N ASP A 271 -17.30 -13.58 7.12
CA ASP A 271 -17.78 -13.24 5.78
C ASP A 271 -16.67 -12.94 4.79
N VAL A 272 -15.52 -12.50 5.30
CA VAL A 272 -14.35 -12.13 4.51
C VAL A 272 -13.11 -12.80 5.08
N LEU A 273 -12.34 -13.44 4.23
CA LEU A 273 -10.99 -13.95 4.52
C LEU A 273 -10.00 -13.16 3.68
N SER A 274 -9.12 -12.42 4.36
CA SER A 274 -8.11 -11.57 3.72
C SER A 274 -6.76 -12.26 3.62
N PHE A 275 -5.93 -11.82 2.67
CA PHE A 275 -4.53 -12.25 2.51
C PHE A 275 -4.34 -13.75 2.29
N LEU A 276 -5.10 -14.32 1.34
CA LEU A 276 -4.98 -15.74 1.01
C LEU A 276 -3.54 -16.15 0.72
N THR A 277 -3.15 -17.29 1.26
CA THR A 277 -1.91 -17.98 0.89
C THR A 277 -1.97 -18.53 -0.53
N ALA A 278 -0.82 -18.90 -1.10
CA ALA A 278 -0.77 -19.54 -2.43
C ALA A 278 -1.60 -20.81 -2.50
N GLU A 279 -1.55 -21.62 -1.46
CA GLU A 279 -2.32 -22.87 -1.36
C GLU A 279 -3.83 -22.59 -1.32
N GLU A 280 -4.26 -21.60 -0.56
CA GLU A 280 -5.66 -21.19 -0.49
C GLU A 280 -6.18 -20.61 -1.80
N VAL A 281 -5.38 -19.78 -2.48
CA VAL A 281 -5.74 -19.28 -3.82
C VAL A 281 -5.95 -20.44 -4.79
N LYS A 282 -5.06 -21.42 -4.78
CA LYS A 282 -5.18 -22.62 -5.61
C LYS A 282 -6.41 -23.45 -5.21
N ARG A 283 -6.61 -23.70 -3.93
CA ARG A 283 -7.71 -24.50 -3.39
C ARG A 283 -9.07 -23.87 -3.67
N PHE A 284 -9.24 -22.61 -3.32
CA PHE A 284 -10.50 -21.88 -3.53
C PHE A 284 -10.73 -21.56 -5.01
N GLY A 285 -9.68 -21.30 -5.80
CA GLY A 285 -9.79 -21.10 -7.23
C GLY A 285 -10.26 -22.34 -7.97
N ALA A 286 -9.90 -23.55 -7.50
CA ALA A 286 -10.36 -24.81 -8.08
C ALA A 286 -11.83 -25.14 -7.68
N ASN A 287 -12.24 -24.73 -6.48
CA ASN A 287 -13.61 -24.96 -5.96
C ASN A 287 -14.04 -23.82 -5.03
N PRO A 288 -14.54 -22.72 -5.59
CA PRO A 288 -14.91 -21.54 -4.80
C PRO A 288 -16.17 -21.77 -3.92
N GLU A 289 -16.92 -22.89 -4.10
CA GLU A 289 -18.14 -23.20 -3.34
C GLU A 289 -19.15 -22.03 -3.31
N GLY A 290 -19.24 -21.26 -4.38
CA GLY A 290 -20.09 -20.07 -4.48
C GLY A 290 -19.50 -18.80 -3.84
N ASN A 291 -18.37 -18.89 -3.16
CA ASN A 291 -17.67 -17.70 -2.66
C ASN A 291 -16.99 -16.92 -3.80
N ILE A 292 -16.73 -15.64 -3.57
CA ILE A 292 -16.16 -14.73 -4.57
C ILE A 292 -14.71 -14.45 -4.21
N MET A 293 -13.81 -14.74 -5.16
CA MET A 293 -12.41 -14.35 -5.05
C MET A 293 -12.22 -12.94 -5.59
N LEU A 294 -11.61 -12.07 -4.81
CA LEU A 294 -11.19 -10.74 -5.21
C LEU A 294 -9.66 -10.71 -5.34
N ARG A 295 -9.18 -10.08 -6.40
CA ARG A 295 -7.76 -9.93 -6.71
C ARG A 295 -7.35 -8.46 -6.76
N GLY A 296 -6.39 -8.07 -5.93
CA GLY A 296 -5.70 -6.80 -6.01
C GLY A 296 -4.27 -6.98 -6.52
N THR A 297 -3.77 -6.04 -7.30
CA THR A 297 -2.38 -6.01 -7.77
C THR A 297 -1.71 -4.71 -7.35
N PRO A 298 -1.54 -4.48 -6.03
CA PRO A 298 -0.79 -3.33 -5.56
C PRO A 298 0.63 -3.39 -6.12
N LEU A 299 1.26 -2.23 -6.29
CA LEU A 299 2.68 -2.20 -6.57
C LEU A 299 3.45 -2.56 -5.29
N SER A 300 3.76 -3.82 -5.16
CA SER A 300 4.47 -4.38 -4.01
C SER A 300 5.57 -5.34 -4.51
N PRO A 301 6.62 -4.78 -5.11
CA PRO A 301 7.68 -5.56 -5.72
C PRO A 301 8.56 -6.23 -4.68
N ASN A 302 9.06 -7.40 -5.04
CA ASN A 302 10.13 -8.09 -4.31
C ASN A 302 11.41 -8.06 -5.13
N TYR A 303 12.52 -7.85 -4.43
CA TYR A 303 13.85 -7.79 -5.02
C TYR A 303 14.81 -8.69 -4.26
N ILE A 304 15.81 -9.21 -4.99
CA ILE A 304 17.05 -9.69 -4.39
C ILE A 304 18.00 -8.50 -4.39
N ASN A 305 18.17 -7.88 -3.24
CA ASN A 305 19.07 -6.75 -3.08
C ASN A 305 20.52 -7.24 -3.07
N VAL A 306 21.39 -6.43 -3.63
CA VAL A 306 22.83 -6.70 -3.73
C VAL A 306 23.57 -5.71 -2.83
N THR A 307 24.52 -6.19 -2.04
CA THR A 307 25.29 -5.36 -1.12
C THR A 307 26.66 -4.97 -1.68
N ASP A 308 27.43 -4.19 -0.89
CA ASP A 308 28.74 -3.63 -1.26
C ASP A 308 29.89 -4.65 -1.13
N MET A 309 29.66 -5.90 -1.53
CA MET A 309 30.73 -6.88 -1.55
C MET A 309 31.64 -6.69 -2.77
N PRO A 310 32.96 -6.84 -2.63
CA PRO A 310 33.91 -6.60 -3.72
C PRO A 310 33.57 -7.34 -5.02
N TYR A 311 33.10 -8.58 -4.92
CA TYR A 311 32.75 -9.40 -6.09
C TYR A 311 31.40 -8.99 -6.72
N PHE A 312 30.60 -8.17 -6.05
CA PHE A 312 29.38 -7.60 -6.63
C PHE A 312 29.60 -6.21 -7.26
N GLN A 313 30.78 -5.62 -7.13
CA GLN A 313 31.07 -4.32 -7.76
C GLN A 313 31.05 -4.42 -9.29
N ASP A 314 31.44 -5.54 -9.85
CA ASP A 314 31.31 -5.79 -11.28
C ASP A 314 29.84 -6.09 -11.63
N LYS A 315 29.22 -5.19 -12.40
CA LYS A 315 27.83 -5.35 -12.83
C LYS A 315 27.57 -6.64 -13.60
N ARG A 316 28.60 -7.23 -14.25
CA ARG A 316 28.48 -8.49 -14.99
C ARG A 316 28.11 -9.64 -14.06
N VAL A 317 28.56 -9.63 -12.80
CA VAL A 317 28.17 -10.62 -11.79
C VAL A 317 26.70 -10.46 -11.43
N ARG A 318 26.23 -9.22 -11.21
CA ARG A 318 24.81 -8.94 -10.90
C ARG A 318 23.90 -9.30 -12.08
N GLN A 319 24.33 -9.00 -13.30
CA GLN A 319 23.63 -9.38 -14.53
C GLN A 319 23.59 -10.90 -14.72
N ALA A 320 24.69 -11.60 -14.39
CA ALA A 320 24.73 -13.06 -14.43
C ALA A 320 23.73 -13.69 -13.46
N ILE A 321 23.62 -13.18 -12.24
CA ILE A 321 22.60 -13.61 -11.26
C ILE A 321 21.20 -13.43 -11.86
N SER A 322 20.93 -12.29 -12.50
CA SER A 322 19.62 -12.02 -13.10
C SER A 322 19.29 -12.96 -14.26
N TYR A 323 20.26 -13.27 -15.15
CA TYR A 323 20.09 -14.26 -16.23
C TYR A 323 19.97 -15.71 -15.71
N ALA A 324 20.56 -16.01 -14.55
CA ALA A 324 20.56 -17.35 -13.99
C ALA A 324 19.20 -17.79 -13.46
N ILE A 325 18.31 -16.87 -13.09
CA ILE A 325 17.06 -17.17 -12.37
C ILE A 325 15.89 -17.22 -13.35
N ASN A 326 15.23 -18.38 -13.49
CA ASN A 326 13.99 -18.51 -14.23
C ASN A 326 12.79 -18.13 -13.34
N ARG A 327 12.48 -16.82 -13.32
CA ARG A 327 11.40 -16.26 -12.49
C ARG A 327 10.04 -16.85 -12.83
N GLN A 328 9.76 -17.04 -14.13
CA GLN A 328 8.48 -17.60 -14.57
C GLN A 328 8.31 -19.03 -14.07
N GLN A 329 9.33 -19.88 -14.26
CA GLN A 329 9.26 -21.28 -13.81
C GLN A 329 9.11 -21.37 -12.29
N LEU A 330 9.79 -20.49 -11.52
CA LEU A 330 9.66 -20.44 -10.07
C LEU A 330 8.21 -20.14 -9.68
N ILE A 331 7.62 -19.09 -10.30
CA ILE A 331 6.24 -18.69 -10.04
C ILE A 331 5.28 -19.81 -10.41
N ASP A 332 5.41 -20.39 -11.63
CA ASP A 332 4.53 -21.47 -12.10
C ASP A 332 4.60 -22.73 -11.22
N THR A 333 5.76 -22.96 -10.59
CA THR A 333 5.97 -24.15 -9.76
C THR A 333 5.47 -23.97 -8.33
N LEU A 334 5.83 -22.86 -7.68
CA LEU A 334 5.59 -22.66 -6.25
C LEU A 334 4.31 -21.87 -5.96
N ILE A 335 4.01 -20.88 -6.80
CA ILE A 335 3.01 -19.87 -6.54
C ILE A 335 2.19 -19.51 -7.78
N PRO A 336 1.66 -20.50 -8.51
CA PRO A 336 1.02 -20.28 -9.80
C PRO A 336 -0.15 -19.31 -9.68
N GLY A 337 -0.13 -18.26 -10.49
CA GLY A 337 -1.22 -17.29 -10.59
C GLY A 337 -1.31 -16.25 -9.47
N ILE A 338 -0.39 -16.24 -8.52
CA ILE A 338 -0.45 -15.29 -7.39
C ILE A 338 0.71 -14.29 -7.33
N ARG A 339 1.59 -14.34 -8.31
CA ARG A 339 2.67 -13.35 -8.48
C ARG A 339 2.86 -13.09 -9.97
N ASP A 340 3.23 -11.86 -10.29
CA ASP A 340 3.62 -11.47 -11.63
C ASP A 340 5.15 -11.33 -11.67
N PRO A 341 5.86 -11.99 -12.60
CA PRO A 341 7.31 -11.85 -12.68
C PRO A 341 7.70 -10.41 -13.00
N MET A 342 8.74 -9.91 -12.38
CA MET A 342 9.29 -8.60 -12.66
C MET A 342 10.71 -8.68 -13.17
N ASP A 343 11.01 -7.85 -14.16
CA ASP A 343 12.35 -7.69 -14.73
C ASP A 343 12.79 -6.22 -14.78
N THR A 344 12.01 -5.32 -14.21
CA THR A 344 12.30 -3.90 -14.03
C THR A 344 11.55 -3.35 -12.79
N LEU A 345 11.57 -2.03 -12.57
CA LEU A 345 10.98 -1.37 -11.39
C LEU A 345 9.45 -1.50 -11.30
N PHE A 346 8.80 -1.71 -12.44
CA PHE A 346 7.35 -1.83 -12.54
C PHE A 346 6.97 -3.13 -13.25
N PRO A 347 5.88 -3.79 -12.86
CA PRO A 347 5.38 -4.96 -13.59
C PRO A 347 4.83 -4.56 -14.96
N GLU A 348 4.83 -5.50 -15.89
CA GLU A 348 4.22 -5.31 -17.20
C GLU A 348 2.74 -4.92 -17.05
N GLY A 349 2.30 -3.96 -17.88
CA GLY A 349 0.94 -3.40 -17.80
C GLY A 349 0.79 -2.22 -16.84
N HIS A 350 1.79 -1.93 -16.00
CA HIS A 350 1.78 -0.70 -15.19
C HIS A 350 2.02 0.54 -16.08
N PRO A 351 1.34 1.70 -15.86
CA PRO A 351 1.51 2.90 -16.69
C PRO A 351 2.95 3.43 -16.77
N MET A 352 3.75 3.18 -15.73
CA MET A 352 5.16 3.59 -15.66
C MET A 352 6.15 2.51 -16.13
N TYR A 353 5.68 1.38 -16.66
CA TYR A 353 6.53 0.33 -17.18
C TYR A 353 7.23 0.76 -18.47
N ASN A 354 8.56 0.65 -18.51
CA ASN A 354 9.35 0.96 -19.71
C ASN A 354 9.58 -0.32 -20.54
N PRO A 355 8.90 -0.50 -21.71
CA PRO A 355 9.08 -1.68 -22.55
C PRO A 355 10.47 -1.74 -23.19
N ASN A 356 11.23 -0.64 -23.22
CA ASN A 356 12.54 -0.55 -23.85
C ASN A 356 13.71 -0.78 -22.87
N ALA A 357 13.46 -0.86 -21.57
CA ALA A 357 14.51 -1.13 -20.60
C ALA A 357 15.09 -2.54 -20.85
N LYS A 358 16.39 -2.70 -20.58
CA LYS A 358 17.11 -3.98 -20.75
C LYS A 358 16.44 -5.09 -19.96
N ARG A 359 16.29 -6.28 -20.57
CA ARG A 359 15.69 -7.47 -19.98
C ARG A 359 16.71 -8.56 -19.73
N TYR A 360 16.39 -9.43 -18.78
CA TYR A 360 17.20 -10.54 -18.37
C TYR A 360 16.38 -11.84 -18.44
N PRO A 361 16.04 -12.31 -19.66
CA PRO A 361 15.38 -13.61 -19.80
C PRO A 361 16.31 -14.70 -19.28
N TYR A 362 15.73 -15.80 -18.79
CA TYR A 362 16.51 -16.94 -18.30
C TYR A 362 17.47 -17.45 -19.37
N ASP A 363 18.78 -17.31 -19.11
CA ASP A 363 19.86 -17.71 -19.99
C ASP A 363 21.10 -18.14 -19.15
N PRO A 364 21.14 -19.39 -18.68
CA PRO A 364 22.23 -19.87 -17.85
C PRO A 364 23.59 -19.94 -18.57
N GLU A 365 23.61 -20.07 -19.92
CA GLU A 365 24.84 -20.01 -20.68
C GLU A 365 25.45 -18.62 -20.66
N LYS A 366 24.63 -17.60 -20.89
CA LYS A 366 25.07 -16.21 -20.81
C LYS A 366 25.50 -15.84 -19.40
N ALA A 367 24.79 -16.35 -18.37
CA ALA A 367 25.18 -16.16 -16.98
C ALA A 367 26.57 -16.71 -16.71
N ARG A 368 26.89 -17.94 -17.16
CA ARG A 368 28.24 -18.54 -17.04
C ARG A 368 29.32 -17.76 -17.79
N ALA A 369 28.98 -17.28 -18.99
CA ALA A 369 29.91 -16.46 -19.77
C ALA A 369 30.26 -15.15 -19.03
N LEU A 370 29.27 -14.44 -18.51
CA LEU A 370 29.47 -13.20 -17.76
C LEU A 370 30.29 -13.42 -16.48
N LEU A 371 30.03 -14.51 -15.73
CA LEU A 371 30.80 -14.87 -14.54
C LEU A 371 32.25 -15.12 -14.87
N LYS A 372 32.51 -15.87 -15.96
CA LYS A 372 33.86 -16.13 -16.44
C LYS A 372 34.58 -14.84 -16.84
N GLU A 373 33.92 -13.96 -17.59
CA GLU A 373 34.47 -12.67 -18.00
C GLU A 373 34.73 -11.73 -16.82
N ALA A 374 33.92 -11.80 -15.76
CA ALA A 374 34.09 -11.06 -14.52
C ALA A 374 35.17 -11.65 -13.60
N GLY A 375 35.70 -12.83 -13.91
CA GLY A 375 36.70 -13.52 -13.05
C GLY A 375 36.10 -14.09 -11.76
N TRP A 376 34.84 -14.53 -11.80
CA TRP A 376 34.16 -15.11 -10.63
C TRP A 376 34.94 -16.31 -10.06
N ASP A 377 35.16 -16.28 -8.74
CA ASP A 377 35.74 -17.43 -8.03
C ASP A 377 34.66 -18.51 -7.77
N PRO A 378 34.73 -19.71 -8.36
CA PRO A 378 33.73 -20.75 -8.15
C PRO A 378 33.76 -21.34 -6.73
N ASN A 379 34.72 -20.97 -5.88
CA ASN A 379 34.77 -21.35 -4.48
C ASN A 379 34.07 -20.34 -3.57
N GLN A 380 33.80 -19.14 -4.06
CA GLN A 380 33.04 -18.14 -3.30
C GLN A 380 31.68 -18.71 -2.91
N VAL A 381 31.36 -18.64 -1.63
CA VAL A 381 30.03 -18.94 -1.10
C VAL A 381 29.37 -17.62 -0.75
N VAL A 382 28.17 -17.41 -1.25
CA VAL A 382 27.39 -16.18 -1.07
C VAL A 382 26.24 -16.42 -0.09
N ASP A 383 26.10 -15.61 0.93
CA ASP A 383 24.96 -15.63 1.83
C ASP A 383 23.71 -15.07 1.13
N LEU A 384 22.62 -15.85 1.12
CA LEU A 384 21.31 -15.45 0.63
C LEU A 384 20.35 -15.32 1.81
N SER A 385 20.12 -14.10 2.25
CA SER A 385 19.41 -13.78 3.49
C SER A 385 17.96 -13.39 3.26
N THR A 386 17.11 -13.62 4.26
CA THR A 386 15.74 -13.10 4.32
C THR A 386 15.26 -12.97 5.77
N TYR A 387 14.28 -12.11 5.98
CA TYR A 387 13.54 -12.02 7.24
C TYR A 387 12.18 -12.75 7.19
N TYR A 388 11.76 -13.18 6.03
CA TYR A 388 10.53 -13.96 5.90
C TYR A 388 10.67 -15.32 6.58
N THR A 389 9.67 -15.69 7.41
CA THR A 389 9.69 -16.92 8.22
C THR A 389 8.85 -18.05 7.63
N SER A 390 8.02 -17.76 6.62
CA SER A 390 7.14 -18.77 6.02
C SER A 390 7.91 -19.84 5.27
N GLN A 391 7.39 -21.07 5.22
CA GLN A 391 7.93 -22.15 4.42
C GLN A 391 8.00 -21.77 2.93
N GLU A 392 6.98 -21.08 2.43
CA GLU A 392 6.95 -20.53 1.08
C GLU A 392 8.20 -19.70 0.77
N ALA A 393 8.61 -18.82 1.68
CA ALA A 393 9.82 -18.00 1.48
C ALA A 393 11.10 -18.83 1.44
N LEU A 394 11.20 -19.88 2.24
CA LEU A 394 12.32 -20.81 2.23
C LEU A 394 12.37 -21.60 0.92
N ASP A 395 11.23 -22.01 0.40
CA ASP A 395 11.12 -22.69 -0.89
C ASP A 395 11.58 -21.78 -2.04
N TRP A 396 11.23 -20.50 -2.01
CA TRP A 396 11.75 -19.52 -3.01
C TRP A 396 13.27 -19.42 -2.96
N LEU A 397 13.83 -19.30 -1.76
CA LEU A 397 15.28 -19.21 -1.60
C LEU A 397 15.97 -20.50 -2.05
N ALA A 398 15.39 -21.67 -1.79
CA ALA A 398 15.92 -22.95 -2.28
C ALA A 398 15.92 -23.02 -3.83
N PHE A 399 14.87 -22.50 -4.46
CA PHE A 399 14.80 -22.37 -5.92
C PHE A 399 15.89 -21.43 -6.47
N VAL A 400 16.03 -20.25 -5.87
CA VAL A 400 17.11 -19.31 -6.24
C VAL A 400 18.47 -19.96 -6.07
N GLN A 401 18.73 -20.63 -4.94
CA GLN A 401 19.96 -21.36 -4.68
C GLN A 401 20.24 -22.41 -5.76
N MET A 402 19.23 -23.19 -6.14
CA MET A 402 19.35 -24.19 -7.20
C MET A 402 19.77 -23.55 -8.54
N TYR A 403 19.15 -22.44 -8.93
CA TYR A 403 19.49 -21.75 -10.18
C TYR A 403 20.92 -21.17 -10.15
N LEU A 404 21.29 -20.53 -9.05
CA LEU A 404 22.63 -19.98 -8.88
C LEU A 404 23.70 -21.05 -8.89
N THR A 405 23.44 -22.19 -8.25
CA THR A 405 24.36 -23.35 -8.26
C THR A 405 24.59 -23.88 -9.68
N ARG A 406 23.57 -23.92 -10.55
CA ARG A 406 23.67 -24.36 -11.95
C ARG A 406 24.64 -23.52 -12.79
N VAL A 407 24.88 -22.28 -12.42
CA VAL A 407 25.80 -21.38 -13.12
C VAL A 407 27.15 -21.21 -12.39
N GLY A 408 27.36 -21.91 -11.27
CA GLY A 408 28.62 -21.91 -10.53
C GLY A 408 28.68 -20.88 -9.39
N ILE A 409 27.54 -20.35 -8.93
CA ILE A 409 27.45 -19.52 -7.73
C ILE A 409 26.96 -20.39 -6.58
N LYS A 410 27.81 -20.64 -5.60
CA LYS A 410 27.44 -21.36 -4.39
C LYS A 410 26.77 -20.41 -3.41
N THR A 411 25.63 -20.81 -2.83
CA THR A 411 24.91 -19.97 -1.87
C THR A 411 24.62 -20.72 -0.58
N LYS A 412 24.49 -19.95 0.51
CA LYS A 412 24.03 -20.41 1.81
C LYS A 412 22.82 -19.56 2.23
N VAL A 413 21.69 -20.21 2.49
CA VAL A 413 20.49 -19.53 2.95
C VAL A 413 20.63 -19.16 4.43
N ARG A 414 20.31 -17.89 4.76
CA ARG A 414 20.24 -17.36 6.14
C ARG A 414 18.88 -16.73 6.36
N GLN A 415 18.14 -17.30 7.29
CA GLN A 415 16.88 -16.68 7.78
C GLN A 415 17.18 -16.01 9.11
N MET A 416 16.74 -14.76 9.29
CA MET A 416 16.93 -14.01 10.53
C MET A 416 15.79 -13.00 10.71
N PRO A 417 15.43 -12.66 11.96
CA PRO A 417 14.46 -11.60 12.24
C PRO A 417 14.89 -10.26 11.63
N TRP A 418 13.93 -9.40 11.30
CA TRP A 418 14.20 -8.09 10.69
C TRP A 418 15.23 -7.25 11.45
N PRO A 419 15.18 -7.11 12.80
CA PRO A 419 16.20 -6.33 13.53
C PRO A 419 17.62 -6.87 13.36
N ASP A 420 17.78 -8.21 13.29
CA ASP A 420 19.08 -8.84 13.10
C ASP A 420 19.59 -8.64 11.67
N LEU A 421 18.69 -8.72 10.67
CA LEU A 421 19.01 -8.45 9.27
C LEU A 421 19.45 -6.99 9.09
N GLU A 422 18.73 -6.05 9.70
CA GLU A 422 19.07 -4.63 9.66
C GLU A 422 20.44 -4.35 10.30
N LYS A 423 20.71 -4.94 11.47
CA LYS A 423 22.00 -4.86 12.14
C LYS A 423 23.15 -5.45 11.27
N ALA A 424 22.91 -6.61 10.66
CA ALA A 424 23.88 -7.23 9.74
C ALA A 424 24.12 -6.35 8.48
N GLY A 425 23.08 -5.70 7.96
CA GLY A 425 23.20 -4.74 6.86
C GLY A 425 24.06 -3.53 7.23
N GLN A 426 23.81 -2.93 8.39
CA GLN A 426 24.58 -1.80 8.92
C GLN A 426 26.05 -2.18 9.19
N ALA A 427 26.29 -3.42 9.62
CA ALA A 427 27.64 -3.97 9.81
C ALA A 427 28.37 -4.36 8.51
N GLY A 428 27.69 -4.36 7.36
CA GLY A 428 28.24 -4.81 6.06
C GLY A 428 28.40 -6.31 5.97
N GLU A 429 27.61 -7.09 6.71
CA GLU A 429 27.67 -8.55 6.77
C GLU A 429 26.63 -9.23 5.86
N LEU A 430 25.73 -8.45 5.22
CA LEU A 430 24.81 -8.97 4.22
C LEU A 430 25.48 -9.02 2.86
N GLU A 431 25.06 -9.99 2.03
CA GLU A 431 25.56 -10.18 0.66
C GLU A 431 24.41 -10.07 -0.35
N LEU A 432 23.55 -11.10 -0.45
CA LEU A 432 22.28 -11.03 -1.16
C LEU A 432 21.15 -11.14 -0.15
N TRP A 433 20.10 -10.36 -0.31
CA TRP A 433 18.95 -10.47 0.58
C TRP A 433 17.62 -10.20 -0.11
N LEU A 434 16.67 -11.11 0.13
CA LEU A 434 15.33 -11.02 -0.43
C LEU A 434 14.43 -10.19 0.49
N THR A 435 13.81 -9.15 -0.08
CA THR A 435 12.80 -8.34 0.62
C THR A 435 11.75 -7.82 -0.34
N GLY A 436 10.57 -7.51 0.19
CA GLY A 436 9.53 -6.77 -0.50
C GLY A 436 9.63 -5.28 -0.20
N TYR A 437 9.29 -4.47 -1.19
CA TYR A 437 9.10 -3.05 -1.01
C TYR A 437 7.61 -2.81 -0.81
N SER A 438 7.27 -1.88 0.06
CA SER A 438 5.89 -1.67 0.49
C SER A 438 5.49 -0.20 0.55
N ARG A 439 6.41 0.68 0.14
CA ARG A 439 6.20 2.12 0.10
C ARG A 439 5.87 2.56 -1.33
N ASP A 440 5.71 3.85 -1.53
CA ASP A 440 5.70 4.37 -2.90
C ASP A 440 7.09 4.16 -3.54
N VAL A 441 7.10 3.98 -4.85
CA VAL A 441 8.34 3.66 -5.59
C VAL A 441 9.48 4.63 -5.29
N ILE A 442 9.18 5.92 -5.18
CA ILE A 442 10.21 6.95 -4.94
C ILE A 442 10.75 6.83 -3.52
N GLY A 443 9.87 6.65 -2.52
CA GLY A 443 10.25 6.48 -1.12
C GLY A 443 11.10 5.23 -0.89
N ASP A 444 10.73 4.11 -1.49
CA ASP A 444 11.51 2.88 -1.45
C ASP A 444 12.86 3.05 -2.14
N HIS A 445 12.88 3.66 -3.33
CA HIS A 445 14.13 3.88 -4.03
C HIS A 445 15.05 4.84 -3.29
N MET A 446 14.53 5.86 -2.62
CA MET A 446 15.32 6.72 -1.75
C MET A 446 15.89 5.95 -0.56
N ALA A 447 15.12 5.05 0.04
CA ALA A 447 15.56 4.28 1.21
C ALA A 447 16.61 3.22 0.86
N TYR A 448 16.47 2.53 -0.29
CA TYR A 448 17.33 1.42 -0.67
C TYR A 448 18.48 1.82 -1.60
N PHE A 449 18.35 2.91 -2.37
CA PHE A 449 19.34 3.29 -3.39
C PHE A 449 19.75 4.77 -3.30
N GLY A 450 19.13 5.57 -2.43
CA GLY A 450 19.49 6.97 -2.21
C GLY A 450 20.83 7.10 -1.48
N PRO A 451 21.54 8.24 -1.64
CA PRO A 451 22.84 8.47 -0.99
C PRO A 451 22.75 8.46 0.55
N GLU A 452 21.62 8.91 1.10
CA GLU A 452 21.29 8.92 2.53
C GLU A 452 20.28 7.81 2.89
N GLY A 453 20.15 6.79 2.03
CA GLY A 453 19.14 5.74 2.20
C GLY A 453 19.43 4.84 3.38
N THR A 454 18.47 4.68 4.29
CA THR A 454 18.59 3.88 5.52
C THR A 454 19.02 2.43 5.24
N TRP A 455 18.61 1.88 4.10
CA TRP A 455 18.86 0.50 3.70
C TRP A 455 19.74 0.37 2.44
N ASN A 456 20.46 1.45 2.08
CA ASN A 456 21.41 1.40 0.96
C ASN A 456 22.69 0.64 1.36
N TYR A 457 22.54 -0.61 1.78
CA TYR A 457 23.65 -1.49 2.16
C TYR A 457 24.58 -1.84 0.98
N GLY A 458 24.05 -1.68 -0.25
CA GLY A 458 24.85 -1.81 -1.48
C GLY A 458 25.73 -0.60 -1.78
N LYS A 459 25.61 0.47 -0.99
CA LYS A 459 26.28 1.76 -1.21
C LYS A 459 26.14 2.25 -2.66
N TYR A 460 24.98 1.97 -3.25
CA TYR A 460 24.70 2.38 -4.62
C TYR A 460 24.89 3.89 -4.76
N ASN A 461 25.73 4.28 -5.69
CA ASN A 461 26.14 5.68 -5.88
C ASN A 461 26.23 6.03 -7.37
N ASN A 462 25.08 6.21 -8.01
CA ASN A 462 24.95 6.74 -9.36
C ASN A 462 24.34 8.13 -9.30
N SER A 463 25.15 9.17 -9.56
CA SER A 463 24.71 10.57 -9.47
C SER A 463 23.53 10.86 -10.39
N LYS A 464 23.53 10.34 -11.63
CA LYS A 464 22.40 10.52 -12.56
C LYS A 464 21.13 9.89 -12.02
N TYR A 465 21.20 8.70 -11.44
CA TYR A 465 20.05 8.03 -10.84
C TYR A 465 19.51 8.83 -9.63
N HIS A 466 20.38 9.33 -8.77
CA HIS A 466 20.00 10.16 -7.62
C HIS A 466 19.36 11.49 -8.05
N ASP A 467 19.89 12.13 -9.11
CA ASP A 467 19.27 13.34 -9.69
C ASP A 467 17.88 13.03 -10.23
N LEU A 468 17.70 11.89 -10.91
CA LEU A 468 16.39 11.45 -11.41
C LEU A 468 15.42 11.16 -10.27
N MET A 469 15.86 10.49 -9.19
CA MET A 469 15.03 10.28 -7.99
C MET A 469 14.57 11.61 -7.38
N THR A 470 15.47 12.57 -7.25
CA THR A 470 15.16 13.90 -6.74
C THR A 470 14.17 14.64 -7.66
N LYS A 471 14.32 14.52 -8.98
CA LYS A 471 13.36 15.07 -9.95
C LYS A 471 12.02 14.34 -9.87
N ALA A 472 12.03 13.01 -9.81
CA ALA A 472 10.82 12.19 -9.68
C ALA A 472 9.98 12.60 -8.47
N SER A 473 10.61 12.86 -7.31
CA SER A 473 9.92 13.27 -6.08
C SER A 473 9.21 14.64 -6.19
N ARG A 474 9.46 15.39 -7.26
CA ARG A 474 8.93 16.75 -7.51
C ARG A 474 8.09 16.85 -8.79
N SER A 475 8.04 15.77 -9.57
CA SER A 475 7.38 15.72 -10.88
C SER A 475 6.09 14.91 -10.81
N GLY A 476 5.17 15.13 -11.76
CA GLY A 476 3.93 14.39 -11.90
C GLY A 476 3.59 14.14 -13.38
N GLY A 477 2.58 13.32 -13.65
CA GLY A 477 2.05 13.06 -14.98
C GLY A 477 3.10 12.52 -15.96
N GLU A 478 3.09 13.03 -17.18
CA GLU A 478 3.98 12.58 -18.27
C GLU A 478 5.47 12.89 -18.02
N GLU A 479 5.78 13.93 -17.26
CA GLU A 479 7.16 14.23 -16.86
C GLU A 479 7.70 13.14 -15.93
N LEU A 480 6.93 12.76 -14.92
CA LEU A 480 7.28 11.68 -14.00
C LEU A 480 7.48 10.36 -14.73
N LYS A 481 6.61 10.03 -15.69
CA LYS A 481 6.73 8.85 -16.53
C LYS A 481 8.04 8.80 -17.30
N LYS A 482 8.45 9.92 -17.92
CA LYS A 482 9.74 10.03 -18.63
C LYS A 482 10.92 9.79 -17.69
N ILE A 483 10.87 10.38 -16.49
CA ILE A 483 11.90 10.21 -15.47
C ILE A 483 11.99 8.72 -15.05
N PHE A 484 10.88 8.07 -14.79
CA PHE A 484 10.87 6.64 -14.46
C PHE A 484 11.37 5.76 -15.60
N PHE A 485 11.16 6.15 -16.86
CA PHE A 485 11.72 5.42 -18.01
C PHE A 485 13.24 5.47 -17.99
N GLU A 486 13.82 6.66 -17.77
CA GLU A 486 15.28 6.80 -17.65
C GLU A 486 15.83 6.07 -16.41
N MET A 487 15.13 6.13 -15.28
CA MET A 487 15.52 5.40 -14.09
C MET A 487 15.56 3.88 -14.33
N GLN A 488 14.58 3.32 -15.03
CA GLN A 488 14.54 1.89 -15.37
C GLN A 488 15.69 1.49 -16.31
N GLU A 489 16.08 2.34 -17.24
CA GLU A 489 17.24 2.06 -18.11
C GLU A 489 18.52 1.95 -17.30
N ILE A 490 18.78 2.90 -16.39
CA ILE A 490 19.96 2.89 -15.52
C ILE A 490 19.91 1.70 -14.56
N PHE A 491 18.76 1.52 -13.88
CA PHE A 491 18.58 0.45 -12.91
C PHE A 491 18.81 -0.93 -13.51
N ASN A 492 18.23 -1.18 -14.69
CA ASN A 492 18.36 -2.46 -15.37
C ASN A 492 19.76 -2.66 -15.99
N GLU A 493 20.48 -1.60 -16.34
CA GLU A 493 21.86 -1.75 -16.79
C GLU A 493 22.81 -2.07 -15.63
N GLU A 494 22.58 -1.49 -14.45
CA GLU A 494 23.48 -1.62 -13.30
C GLU A 494 23.08 -2.69 -12.30
N LEU A 495 21.77 -2.98 -12.18
CA LEU A 495 21.16 -3.94 -11.25
C LEU A 495 21.67 -3.78 -9.80
N PRO A 496 21.43 -2.65 -9.15
CA PRO A 496 21.72 -2.50 -7.72
C PRO A 496 20.85 -3.43 -6.86
N ALA A 497 19.72 -3.85 -7.39
CA ALA A 497 18.92 -4.98 -6.94
C ALA A 497 18.33 -5.72 -8.14
N ILE A 498 18.01 -6.98 -7.96
CA ILE A 498 17.47 -7.84 -9.03
C ILE A 498 15.96 -7.91 -8.84
N PRO A 499 15.15 -7.34 -9.76
CA PRO A 499 13.71 -7.47 -9.71
C PRO A 499 13.28 -8.93 -9.77
N PHE A 500 12.31 -9.31 -8.97
CA PHE A 500 11.95 -10.70 -8.82
C PHE A 500 10.49 -10.96 -9.21
N TRP A 501 9.53 -10.47 -8.43
CA TRP A 501 8.11 -10.48 -8.77
C TRP A 501 7.36 -9.32 -8.12
N ASN A 502 6.17 -9.04 -8.62
CA ASN A 502 5.19 -8.19 -7.95
C ASN A 502 4.21 -9.05 -7.15
N ARG A 503 3.91 -8.62 -5.94
CA ARG A 503 2.99 -9.30 -5.05
C ARG A 503 1.54 -9.01 -5.46
N THR A 504 0.74 -10.05 -5.59
CA THR A 504 -0.70 -9.95 -5.78
C THR A 504 -1.40 -10.34 -4.49
N LYS A 505 -2.47 -9.65 -4.14
CA LYS A 505 -3.30 -9.95 -2.98
C LYS A 505 -4.59 -10.61 -3.42
N PHE A 506 -5.05 -11.55 -2.62
CA PHE A 506 -6.34 -12.21 -2.81
C PHE A 506 -7.13 -12.22 -1.52
N ASN A 507 -8.43 -11.96 -1.65
CA ASN A 507 -9.40 -12.11 -0.58
C ASN A 507 -10.53 -13.00 -1.05
N MET A 508 -11.14 -13.76 -0.14
CA MET A 508 -12.41 -14.44 -0.37
C MET A 508 -13.53 -13.72 0.35
N VAL A 509 -14.65 -13.54 -0.31
CA VAL A 509 -15.86 -12.95 0.27
C VAL A 509 -17.05 -13.87 0.07
N LYS A 510 -17.97 -13.90 1.05
CA LYS A 510 -19.24 -14.62 0.92
C LYS A 510 -20.12 -14.00 -0.16
N PRO A 511 -20.93 -14.80 -0.89
CA PRO A 511 -21.70 -14.34 -2.05
C PRO A 511 -22.78 -13.31 -1.72
N LYS A 512 -23.09 -13.11 -0.44
CA LYS A 512 -23.99 -12.04 0.02
C LYS A 512 -23.35 -10.65 0.10
N ILE A 513 -22.02 -10.55 -0.01
CA ILE A 513 -21.29 -9.29 0.14
C ILE A 513 -21.14 -8.60 -1.21
N CYS A 514 -21.77 -7.46 -1.35
CA CYS A 514 -21.80 -6.64 -2.55
C CYS A 514 -20.91 -5.41 -2.41
N ASN A 515 -20.30 -4.99 -3.51
CA ASN A 515 -19.36 -3.86 -3.56
C ASN A 515 -18.15 -3.99 -2.62
N ALA A 516 -17.83 -5.20 -2.17
CA ALA A 516 -16.54 -5.42 -1.54
C ALA A 516 -15.42 -5.26 -2.58
N VAL A 517 -14.35 -4.58 -2.20
CA VAL A 517 -13.25 -4.27 -3.13
C VAL A 517 -11.92 -4.69 -2.54
N GLU A 518 -11.10 -5.35 -3.35
CA GLU A 518 -9.68 -5.50 -3.07
C GLU A 518 -8.93 -4.37 -3.79
N PRO A 519 -8.23 -3.50 -3.05
CA PRO A 519 -7.57 -2.35 -3.65
C PRO A 519 -6.49 -2.76 -4.65
N TRP A 520 -6.46 -2.10 -5.78
CA TRP A 520 -5.37 -2.18 -6.77
C TRP A 520 -4.19 -1.33 -6.41
N THR A 521 -4.42 -0.36 -5.52
CA THR A 521 -3.46 0.65 -5.17
C THR A 521 -2.69 0.26 -3.93
N ASP A 522 -1.58 0.93 -3.74
CA ASP A 522 -0.63 0.83 -2.67
C ASP A 522 -1.30 0.64 -1.30
N GLN A 523 -0.73 -0.25 -0.50
CA GLN A 523 -1.17 -0.56 0.86
C GLN A 523 -1.29 0.68 1.77
N HIS A 524 -0.65 1.78 1.38
CA HIS A 524 -0.49 2.97 2.21
C HIS A 524 -1.61 4.00 2.05
N PHE A 525 -2.48 3.84 1.07
CA PHE A 525 -3.52 4.82 0.79
C PHE A 525 -4.91 4.27 1.07
N GLY A 526 -5.07 3.75 2.28
CA GLY A 526 -6.28 3.19 2.86
C GLY A 526 -7.53 3.40 2.04
N TYR A 527 -7.97 2.33 1.42
CA TYR A 527 -9.17 2.35 0.64
C TYR A 527 -10.41 2.30 1.53
N ARG A 528 -11.38 3.17 1.23
CA ARG A 528 -12.65 3.25 1.93
C ARG A 528 -13.77 2.85 0.98
N ASN A 529 -14.19 1.61 1.02
CA ASN A 529 -15.41 1.20 0.33
C ASN A 529 -16.43 0.57 1.28
N PHE A 530 -16.15 0.55 2.56
CA PHE A 530 -17.07 0.00 3.53
C PHE A 530 -18.40 0.75 3.55
N GLU A 531 -18.39 2.05 3.23
CA GLU A 531 -19.59 2.88 3.12
C GLU A 531 -20.50 2.46 1.96
N ASN A 532 -19.92 1.88 0.89
CA ASN A 532 -20.67 1.41 -0.28
C ASN A 532 -20.89 -0.11 -0.27
N THR A 533 -20.24 -0.83 0.64
CA THR A 533 -20.45 -2.26 0.82
C THR A 533 -21.81 -2.51 1.46
N PHE A 534 -22.54 -3.48 0.94
CA PHE A 534 -23.86 -3.86 1.47
C PHE A 534 -24.08 -5.37 1.43
N ILE A 535 -25.08 -5.83 2.16
CA ILE A 535 -25.48 -7.24 2.19
C ILE A 535 -26.72 -7.45 1.32
N CYS A 536 -26.69 -8.50 0.51
CA CYS A 536 -27.83 -8.98 -0.27
C CYS A 536 -27.95 -10.50 -0.14
N GLU A 537 -28.76 -10.94 0.79
CA GLU A 537 -29.01 -12.38 1.05
C GLU A 537 -29.73 -13.06 -0.14
N ASP A 538 -30.49 -12.28 -0.92
CA ASP A 538 -31.30 -12.80 -2.04
C ASP A 538 -30.55 -12.76 -3.39
N SER A 539 -29.27 -12.38 -3.40
CA SER A 539 -28.52 -12.30 -4.65
C SER A 539 -28.38 -13.69 -5.28
N LYS A 540 -28.76 -13.77 -6.55
CA LYS A 540 -28.65 -15.01 -7.36
C LYS A 540 -27.37 -15.04 -8.17
N ASN A 541 -26.79 -13.87 -8.43
CA ASN A 541 -25.63 -13.71 -9.30
C ASN A 541 -24.66 -12.72 -8.64
N VAL A 542 -23.70 -13.22 -7.89
CA VAL A 542 -22.58 -12.43 -7.40
C VAL A 542 -21.34 -12.81 -8.19
N ILE A 543 -20.70 -11.83 -8.79
CA ILE A 543 -19.51 -12.01 -9.63
C ILE A 543 -18.40 -11.05 -9.18
N SER A 544 -17.16 -11.41 -9.44
CA SER A 544 -16.07 -10.46 -9.38
C SER A 544 -15.87 -9.77 -10.72
N VAL A 545 -15.62 -8.47 -10.70
CA VAL A 545 -15.41 -7.66 -11.91
C VAL A 545 -14.11 -6.85 -11.81
N ARG A 546 -13.52 -6.55 -12.96
CA ARG A 546 -12.48 -5.53 -13.10
C ARG A 546 -13.14 -4.28 -13.68
N PRO A 547 -13.32 -3.22 -12.90
CA PRO A 547 -13.85 -1.98 -13.44
C PRO A 547 -12.93 -1.44 -14.54
N LYS A 548 -13.48 -1.09 -15.69
CA LYS A 548 -12.73 -0.51 -16.82
C LYS A 548 -12.49 0.99 -16.68
N THR A 549 -13.33 1.63 -15.90
CA THR A 549 -13.26 3.04 -15.51
C THR A 549 -13.63 3.11 -14.05
N PRO A 550 -13.21 4.14 -13.32
CA PRO A 550 -13.74 4.41 -12.01
C PRO A 550 -15.25 4.58 -12.18
N THR A 551 -15.98 3.48 -12.02
CA THR A 551 -17.43 3.58 -11.82
C THR A 551 -17.53 4.21 -10.46
N GLY A 552 -17.59 5.54 -10.47
CA GLY A 552 -17.55 6.38 -9.31
C GLY A 552 -17.73 5.58 -8.05
N LEU A 553 -16.76 5.58 -7.20
CA LEU A 553 -16.97 5.36 -5.78
C LEU A 553 -17.92 6.47 -5.32
N GLY A 554 -18.97 6.60 -6.13
CA GLY A 554 -19.96 7.62 -5.97
C GLY A 554 -20.94 7.17 -4.93
N HIS A 555 -20.55 7.14 -3.67
CA HIS A 555 -21.54 7.62 -2.73
C HIS A 555 -21.94 9.01 -3.26
N PRO A 556 -23.25 9.27 -3.49
CA PRO A 556 -23.68 10.54 -4.06
C PRO A 556 -23.10 11.78 -3.39
N GLY A 557 -22.68 11.67 -2.13
CA GLY A 557 -22.00 12.72 -1.37
C GLY A 557 -20.62 13.13 -1.87
N TYR A 558 -19.88 12.24 -2.56
CA TYR A 558 -18.55 12.58 -3.11
C TYR A 558 -18.66 13.39 -4.41
N LEU A 559 -19.79 13.30 -5.11
CA LEU A 559 -20.03 13.97 -6.39
C LEU A 559 -20.69 15.34 -6.24
N SER A 560 -21.04 15.76 -5.01
CA SER A 560 -21.61 17.09 -4.75
C SER A 560 -20.49 18.08 -4.47
N PRO A 561 -20.43 19.23 -5.21
CA PRO A 561 -19.44 20.28 -4.98
C PRO A 561 -19.56 20.92 -3.60
#